data_30d382125bd304ce9eb846f9ad7979fe
#
_entry.id   30d382125bd304ce9eb846f9ad7979fe
#
_cell.length_a   1.000
_cell.length_b   1.000
_cell.length_c   1.000
_cell.angle_alpha   90.00
_cell.angle_beta   90.00
_cell.angle_gamma   90.00
#
_symmetry.space_group_name_H-M   'P 1'
#
loop_
_entity.id
_entity.type
_entity.pdbx_description
1 polymer ?
#
loop_
_entity_poly.entity_id
_entity_poly.type
_entity_poly.pdbx_seq_one_letter_code
_entity_poly.pdbx_strand_id
1 'polypeptide(L)'
;MVEKGQFWRKGLLLSLTVLLAACSSRYDESHGGSWRGYSETGLASYYADRYHNKRTASGEPYQRHANTAAHMELPFGAMVRVTNLANGKSVVVRVNDRGNFPRGRIIDLSKAAFSAIGNPRTGLIKVKIEAL
;
A
#
# COMPACT_ATOMS: atom_id res chain seq x y z
N MET A 1 -76.74 -8.62 13.98
CA MET A 1 -76.23 -8.32 14.33
C MET A 1 -74.98 -8.57 14.43
N VAL A 2 -74.21 -8.43 14.28
CA VAL A 2 -73.21 -8.82 14.45
C VAL A 2 -72.23 -8.56 13.74
N GLU A 3 -71.46 -8.08 13.82
CA GLU A 3 -70.54 -7.74 13.33
C GLU A 3 -69.41 -8.04 13.51
N LYS A 4 -68.88 -8.29 13.61
CA LYS A 4 -67.93 -8.75 13.85
C LYS A 4 -66.93 -8.81 13.07
N GLY A 5 -66.22 -8.97 13.02
CA GLY A 5 -65.30 -9.34 12.38
C GLY A 5 -64.40 -8.57 11.82
N GLN A 6 -64.08 -7.74 12.25
CA GLN A 6 -63.34 -7.06 11.61
C GLN A 6 -62.17 -6.94 12.09
N PHE A 7 -61.79 -7.29 12.88
CA PHE A 7 -60.70 -6.92 13.34
C PHE A 7 -59.60 -7.65 12.96
N TRP A 8 -59.65 -8.55 12.44
CA TRP A 8 -58.57 -9.22 12.20
C TRP A 8 -57.76 -8.74 11.21
N ARG A 9 -58.06 -7.76 10.62
CA ARG A 9 -57.15 -7.29 9.81
C ARG A 9 -56.13 -6.65 10.42
N LYS A 10 -56.13 -6.37 11.58
CA LYS A 10 -55.15 -5.69 12.14
C LYS A 10 -53.94 -6.46 12.19
N GLY A 11 -53.86 -7.50 12.06
CA GLY A 11 -52.70 -8.13 12.30
C GLY A 11 -51.67 -8.12 11.31
N LEU A 12 -51.97 -7.54 10.25
CA LEU A 12 -51.11 -7.70 9.34
C LEU A 12 -50.24 -6.71 9.09
N LEU A 13 -49.93 -6.01 9.93
CA LEU A 13 -48.85 -5.25 9.82
C LEU A 13 -47.71 -6.01 10.01
N LEU A 14 -47.44 -6.73 9.15
CA LEU A 14 -46.22 -7.20 8.97
C LEU A 14 -45.36 -6.11 8.75
N SER A 15 -44.77 -5.79 9.71
CA SER A 15 -43.60 -5.06 9.56
C SER A 15 -42.70 -5.83 8.67
N LEU A 16 -42.70 -5.44 7.53
CA LEU A 16 -41.65 -5.77 6.66
C LEU A 16 -40.45 -5.09 7.22
N THR A 17 -39.84 -5.70 8.12
CA THR A 17 -38.49 -5.37 8.42
C THR A 17 -37.71 -5.70 7.19
N VAL A 18 -37.57 -4.74 6.40
CA VAL A 18 -36.55 -4.76 5.41
C VAL A 18 -35.28 -4.82 6.17
N LEU A 19 -34.79 -5.99 6.33
CA LEU A 19 -33.43 -6.17 6.60
C LEU A 19 -32.73 -5.65 5.39
N LEU A 20 -32.43 -4.41 5.45
CA LEU A 20 -31.36 -3.91 4.69
C LEU A 20 -30.14 -4.60 5.26
N ALA A 21 -29.88 -5.73 4.68
CA ALA A 21 -28.56 -6.22 4.72
C ALA A 21 -27.77 -5.13 4.04
N ALA A 22 -27.27 -4.25 4.83
CA ALA A 22 -26.19 -3.44 4.39
C ALA A 22 -25.11 -4.41 4.04
N CYS A 23 -24.97 -4.65 2.77
CA CYS A 23 -23.72 -5.07 2.26
C CYS A 23 -22.81 -3.90 2.54
N SER A 24 -22.41 -3.78 3.75
CA SER A 24 -21.17 -3.14 4.00
C SER A 24 -20.20 -4.06 3.32
N SER A 25 -19.80 -3.68 2.16
CA SER A 25 -18.55 -4.15 1.66
C SER A 25 -17.59 -3.78 2.77
N ARG A 26 -17.30 -4.73 3.58
CA ARG A 26 -16.14 -4.64 4.40
C ARG A 26 -15.02 -4.57 3.41
N TYR A 27 -14.67 -3.38 3.08
CA TYR A 27 -13.34 -3.17 2.63
C TYR A 27 -12.53 -3.79 3.72
N ASP A 28 -11.94 -4.89 3.39
CA ASP A 28 -11.08 -5.56 4.31
C ASP A 28 -9.90 -4.63 4.49
N GLU A 29 -10.03 -3.72 5.43
CA GLU A 29 -8.90 -2.90 5.89
C GLU A 29 -7.85 -3.81 6.55
N SER A 30 -8.10 -5.09 6.58
CA SER A 30 -7.21 -6.07 7.16
C SER A 30 -5.86 -6.18 6.45
N HIS A 31 -5.73 -5.63 5.25
CA HIS A 31 -4.44 -5.63 4.56
C HIS A 31 -3.52 -4.50 5.02
N GLY A 32 -4.03 -3.45 5.61
CA GLY A 32 -3.20 -2.38 6.14
C GLY A 32 -2.54 -2.71 7.47
N GLY A 33 -3.11 -3.63 8.24
CA GLY A 33 -2.61 -3.95 9.57
C GLY A 33 -1.54 -5.03 9.59
N SER A 34 -1.46 -5.88 8.58
CA SER A 34 -0.57 -7.03 8.59
C SER A 34 0.89 -6.69 8.29
N TRP A 35 1.16 -5.52 7.74
CA TRP A 35 2.51 -5.13 7.35
C TRP A 35 3.20 -4.23 8.36
N ARG A 36 2.48 -3.76 9.36
CA ARG A 36 3.09 -2.97 10.43
C ARG A 36 4.12 -3.80 11.16
N GLY A 37 5.33 -3.27 11.28
CA GLY A 37 6.42 -4.00 11.90
C GLY A 37 7.19 -4.89 10.94
N TYR A 38 6.77 -4.98 9.66
CA TYR A 38 7.56 -5.66 8.66
C TYR A 38 8.89 -4.96 8.49
N SER A 39 9.96 -5.71 8.51
CA SER A 39 11.31 -5.21 8.41
C SER A 39 12.17 -6.18 7.61
N GLU A 40 13.04 -5.64 6.78
CA GLU A 40 13.93 -6.42 5.94
C GLU A 40 15.22 -5.66 5.71
N THR A 41 16.32 -6.38 5.63
CA THR A 41 17.64 -5.82 5.33
C THR A 41 18.16 -6.41 4.02
N GLY A 42 18.69 -5.56 3.17
CA GLY A 42 19.21 -5.97 1.88
C GLY A 42 19.73 -4.78 1.09
N LEU A 43 19.85 -4.97 -0.22
CA LEU A 43 20.37 -3.94 -1.11
C LEU A 43 19.25 -3.14 -1.73
N ALA A 44 19.44 -1.83 -1.81
CA ALA A 44 18.59 -0.92 -2.56
C ALA A 44 19.33 -0.45 -3.81
N SER A 45 18.60 -0.37 -4.90
CA SER A 45 19.03 0.34 -6.10
C SER A 45 18.05 1.47 -6.41
N TYR A 46 18.16 2.10 -7.53
CA TYR A 46 17.22 3.14 -7.95
C TYR A 46 16.92 3.05 -9.45
N TYR A 47 15.80 3.67 -9.83
CA TYR A 47 15.38 3.68 -11.21
C TYR A 47 16.30 4.53 -12.08
N ALA A 48 16.64 4.03 -13.25
CA ALA A 48 17.33 4.82 -14.26
C ALA A 48 16.44 5.97 -14.75
N ASP A 49 17.05 7.07 -15.16
CA ASP A 49 16.32 8.26 -15.60
C ASP A 49 15.38 8.01 -16.78
N ARG A 50 15.67 7.01 -17.62
CA ARG A 50 14.82 6.65 -18.76
C ARG A 50 13.41 6.19 -18.34
N TYR A 51 13.21 5.82 -17.07
CA TYR A 51 11.89 5.41 -16.59
C TYR A 51 11.00 6.58 -16.17
N HIS A 52 11.53 7.78 -16.17
CA HIS A 52 10.74 8.95 -15.80
C HIS A 52 9.49 9.08 -16.68
N ASN A 53 8.35 9.30 -16.06
CA ASN A 53 7.02 9.35 -16.68
C ASN A 53 6.49 8.03 -17.22
N LYS A 54 7.20 6.91 -17.07
CA LYS A 54 6.67 5.61 -17.43
C LYS A 54 5.74 5.08 -16.35
N ARG A 55 4.72 4.36 -16.78
CA ARG A 55 3.71 3.86 -15.87
C ARG A 55 4.26 2.72 -15.03
N THR A 56 4.02 2.80 -13.71
CA THR A 56 4.36 1.75 -12.75
C THR A 56 3.24 0.73 -12.65
N ALA A 57 3.47 -0.36 -11.90
CA ALA A 57 2.48 -1.41 -11.70
C ALA A 57 1.20 -0.92 -11.00
N SER A 58 1.29 0.14 -10.18
CA SER A 58 0.12 0.75 -9.57
C SER A 58 -0.74 1.56 -10.53
N GLY A 59 -0.22 1.85 -11.72
CA GLY A 59 -0.86 2.74 -12.68
C GLY A 59 -0.38 4.17 -12.60
N GLU A 60 0.36 4.54 -11.55
CA GLU A 60 0.94 5.87 -11.46
C GLU A 60 2.20 5.96 -12.33
N PRO A 61 2.46 7.09 -12.98
CA PRO A 61 3.75 7.27 -13.65
C PRO A 61 4.88 7.38 -12.63
N TYR A 62 6.04 6.83 -12.97
CA TYR A 62 7.24 7.02 -12.17
C TYR A 62 7.70 8.47 -12.26
N GLN A 63 7.90 9.11 -11.11
CA GLN A 63 8.39 10.47 -11.01
C GLN A 63 9.71 10.47 -10.27
N ARG A 64 10.81 10.77 -10.94
CA ARG A 64 12.14 10.71 -10.33
C ARG A 64 12.34 11.66 -9.14
N HIS A 65 11.50 12.68 -9.03
CA HIS A 65 11.58 13.65 -7.93
C HIS A 65 10.67 13.32 -6.74
N ALA A 66 9.83 12.31 -6.84
CA ALA A 66 8.95 11.89 -5.78
C ALA A 66 9.61 10.79 -4.94
N ASN A 67 9.21 10.68 -3.68
CA ASN A 67 9.73 9.63 -2.81
C ASN A 67 8.86 8.38 -2.94
N THR A 68 9.18 7.54 -3.91
CA THR A 68 8.48 6.29 -4.19
C THR A 68 9.45 5.13 -4.36
N ALA A 69 8.91 3.92 -4.36
CA ALA A 69 9.71 2.72 -4.50
C ALA A 69 8.93 1.56 -5.11
N ALA A 70 9.67 0.62 -5.67
CA ALA A 70 9.19 -0.71 -6.02
C ALA A 70 9.59 -1.71 -4.96
N HIS A 71 8.67 -2.59 -4.59
CA HIS A 71 8.91 -3.70 -3.67
C HIS A 71 8.21 -4.96 -4.18
N MET A 72 8.72 -6.14 -3.80
CA MET A 72 8.17 -7.40 -4.31
C MET A 72 6.81 -7.76 -3.73
N GLU A 73 6.53 -7.35 -2.50
CA GLU A 73 5.37 -7.85 -1.76
C GLU A 73 4.50 -6.77 -1.10
N LEU A 74 5.10 -5.69 -0.60
CA LEU A 74 4.34 -4.67 0.13
C LEU A 74 3.25 -4.06 -0.74
N PRO A 75 2.06 -3.82 -0.20
CA PRO A 75 0.95 -3.30 -1.00
C PRO A 75 1.22 -1.88 -1.49
N PHE A 76 0.60 -1.52 -2.61
CA PHE A 76 0.68 -0.16 -3.11
C PHE A 76 0.07 0.80 -2.10
N GLY A 77 0.75 1.90 -1.84
CA GLY A 77 0.39 2.85 -0.82
C GLY A 77 1.08 2.64 0.52
N ALA A 78 1.76 1.51 0.71
CA ALA A 78 2.50 1.28 1.93
C ALA A 78 3.61 2.31 2.08
N MET A 79 3.71 2.88 3.27
CA MET A 79 4.78 3.82 3.61
C MET A 79 5.91 3.06 4.28
N VAL A 80 7.11 3.28 3.82
CA VAL A 80 8.28 2.51 4.23
C VAL A 80 9.42 3.47 4.58
N ARG A 81 10.01 3.28 5.75
CA ARG A 81 11.25 3.98 6.09
C ARG A 81 12.41 3.16 5.58
N VAL A 82 13.25 3.77 4.80
CA VAL A 82 14.47 3.17 4.26
C VAL A 82 15.67 3.84 4.90
N THR A 83 16.48 3.07 5.58
CA THR A 83 17.67 3.56 6.27
C THR A 83 18.91 3.00 5.62
N ASN A 84 19.82 3.89 5.22
CA ASN A 84 21.15 3.49 4.75
C ASN A 84 22.00 3.08 5.95
N LEU A 85 22.40 1.83 5.99
CA LEU A 85 23.13 1.27 7.13
C LEU A 85 24.56 1.78 7.25
N ALA A 86 25.12 2.35 6.20
CA ALA A 86 26.48 2.87 6.21
C ALA A 86 26.56 4.26 6.87
N ASN A 87 25.53 5.07 6.77
CA ASN A 87 25.56 6.45 7.27
C ASN A 87 24.39 6.81 8.20
N GLY A 88 23.42 5.93 8.40
CA GLY A 88 22.27 6.16 9.27
C GLY A 88 21.20 7.10 8.72
N LYS A 89 21.36 7.61 7.48
CA LYS A 89 20.36 8.47 6.88
C LYS A 89 19.14 7.68 6.47
N SER A 90 17.96 8.25 6.60
CA SER A 90 16.72 7.58 6.22
C SER A 90 15.82 8.50 5.40
N VAL A 91 14.92 7.86 4.65
CA VAL A 91 13.90 8.51 3.87
C VAL A 91 12.63 7.66 3.93
N VAL A 92 11.48 8.30 3.93
CA VAL A 92 10.21 7.59 3.85
C VAL A 92 9.73 7.60 2.41
N VAL A 93 9.39 6.43 1.90
CA VAL A 93 8.91 6.27 0.52
C VAL A 93 7.55 5.59 0.52
N ARG A 94 6.80 5.81 -0.54
CA ARG A 94 5.52 5.13 -0.77
C ARG A 94 5.72 4.07 -1.84
N VAL A 95 5.31 2.85 -1.55
CA VAL A 95 5.37 1.76 -2.53
C VAL A 95 4.29 1.99 -3.58
N ASN A 96 4.68 2.10 -4.84
CA ASN A 96 3.76 2.26 -5.97
C ASN A 96 4.10 1.37 -7.16
N ASP A 97 5.09 0.50 -7.00
CA ASP A 97 5.50 -0.37 -8.09
C ASP A 97 5.87 -1.76 -7.57
N ARG A 98 5.94 -2.68 -8.48
CA ARG A 98 6.27 -4.08 -8.19
C ARG A 98 7.51 -4.44 -8.96
N GLY A 99 8.47 -5.04 -8.29
CA GLY A 99 9.70 -5.49 -8.93
C GLY A 99 10.01 -6.92 -8.58
N ASN A 100 10.67 -7.61 -9.49
CA ASN A 100 11.26 -8.91 -9.25
C ASN A 100 12.76 -8.71 -9.36
N PHE A 101 13.44 -8.68 -8.22
CA PHE A 101 14.82 -8.26 -8.15
C PHE A 101 15.79 -9.43 -8.11
N PRO A 102 17.05 -9.22 -8.53
CA PRO A 102 18.11 -10.19 -8.29
C PRO A 102 18.29 -10.46 -6.79
N ARG A 103 18.80 -11.62 -6.48
CA ARG A 103 18.99 -12.05 -5.09
C ARG A 103 19.79 -11.02 -4.30
N GLY A 104 19.30 -10.69 -3.12
CA GLY A 104 19.89 -9.72 -2.21
C GLY A 104 19.38 -8.30 -2.38
N ARG A 105 18.80 -7.97 -3.53
CA ARG A 105 18.21 -6.66 -3.74
C ARG A 105 16.74 -6.71 -3.35
N ILE A 106 16.30 -5.79 -2.52
CA ILE A 106 14.97 -5.83 -1.90
C ILE A 106 14.08 -4.66 -2.27
N ILE A 107 14.63 -3.57 -2.78
CA ILE A 107 13.86 -2.36 -3.07
C ILE A 107 14.56 -1.56 -4.17
N ASP A 108 13.76 -1.01 -5.06
CA ASP A 108 14.22 0.00 -6.02
C ASP A 108 13.60 1.34 -5.62
N LEU A 109 14.45 2.29 -5.31
CA LEU A 109 14.04 3.63 -4.89
C LEU A 109 13.92 4.55 -6.09
N SER A 110 13.10 5.58 -5.97
CA SER A 110 13.19 6.71 -6.88
C SER A 110 14.56 7.37 -6.75
N LYS A 111 14.98 8.08 -7.78
CA LYS A 111 16.27 8.78 -7.74
C LYS A 111 16.34 9.78 -6.59
N ALA A 112 15.26 10.51 -6.34
CA ALA A 112 15.20 11.47 -5.23
C ALA A 112 15.36 10.75 -3.88
N ALA A 113 14.67 9.65 -3.66
CA ALA A 113 14.77 8.90 -2.42
C ALA A 113 16.17 8.35 -2.19
N PHE A 114 16.77 7.75 -3.21
CA PHE A 114 18.12 7.24 -3.12
C PHE A 114 19.13 8.36 -2.83
N SER A 115 19.00 9.48 -3.51
CA SER A 115 19.88 10.62 -3.33
C SER A 115 19.78 11.25 -1.94
N ALA A 116 18.64 11.10 -1.29
CA ALA A 116 18.44 11.60 0.07
C ALA A 116 19.25 10.82 1.11
N ILE A 117 19.57 9.57 0.84
CA ILE A 117 20.26 8.69 1.79
C ILE A 117 21.62 8.19 1.32
N GLY A 118 21.98 8.43 0.07
CA GLY A 118 23.26 7.97 -0.47
C GLY A 118 23.63 8.68 -1.75
N ASN A 119 24.75 8.27 -2.33
CA ASN A 119 25.23 8.81 -3.58
C ASN A 119 24.80 7.89 -4.72
N PRO A 120 24.02 8.40 -5.71
CA PRO A 120 23.62 7.58 -6.85
C PRO A 120 24.78 6.91 -7.61
N ARG A 121 25.97 7.47 -7.54
CA ARG A 121 27.13 6.89 -8.19
C ARG A 121 27.54 5.53 -7.62
N THR A 122 27.17 5.22 -6.39
CA THR A 122 27.47 3.91 -5.82
C THR A 122 26.60 2.81 -6.40
N GLY A 123 25.45 3.14 -6.95
CA GLY A 123 24.52 2.21 -7.60
C GLY A 123 23.73 1.32 -6.65
N LEU A 124 24.36 0.78 -5.63
CA LEU A 124 23.74 -0.10 -4.63
C LEU A 124 24.18 0.34 -3.24
N ILE A 125 23.23 0.35 -2.31
CA ILE A 125 23.52 0.60 -0.91
C ILE A 125 22.81 -0.42 -0.02
N LYS A 126 23.41 -0.76 1.10
CA LYS A 126 22.80 -1.66 2.06
C LYS A 126 21.85 -0.90 2.93
N VAL A 127 20.62 -1.35 2.98
CA VAL A 127 19.54 -0.66 3.69
C VAL A 127 18.78 -1.60 4.61
N LYS A 128 18.12 -1.01 5.60
CA LYS A 128 17.04 -1.62 6.35
C LYS A 128 15.75 -0.91 5.95
N ILE A 129 14.73 -1.68 5.62
CA ILE A 129 13.40 -1.14 5.36
C ILE A 129 12.44 -1.52 6.49
N GLU A 130 11.55 -0.60 6.82
CA GLU A 130 10.56 -0.79 7.87
C GLU A 130 9.22 -0.25 7.40
N ALA A 131 8.20 -1.09 7.37
CA ALA A 131 6.84 -0.64 7.06
C ALA A 131 6.26 0.14 8.23
N LEU A 132 5.68 1.28 7.94
CA LEU A 132 5.12 2.19 8.92
C LEU A 132 3.62 1.99 9.14
#